data_ebf900cee805630ea5b114fe7c9d0462
#
_entry.id   ebf900cee805630ea5b114fe7c9d0462
#
_cell.length_a   1.000
_cell.length_b   1.000
_cell.length_c   1.000
_cell.angle_alpha   90.00
_cell.angle_beta   90.00
_cell.angle_gamma   90.00
#
_symmetry.space_group_name_H-M   'P 1'
#
loop_
_entity.id
_entity.type
_entity.pdbx_description
1 polymer ?
#
loop_
_entity_poly.entity_id
_entity_poly.type
_entity_poly.pdbx_seq_one_letter_code
_entity_poly.pdbx_strand_id
1 'polypeptide(L)'
;MNAYSVKTDKLEREFSTSALYGLKRTQVDANRRRFGKNELEKKKKKSSFKRFIEALSEPTLVILEFAWVITVGVNLGKFIKTGSCDVYECIGILAAILISACLTVFMEGRSEKAFELLDSVYDKISVKVIRDGRVTVIPKEEI
;
A
#
# COMPACT_ATOMS: atom_id res chain seq x y z
N MET A 1 -14.55 23.27 4.31
CA MET A 1 -14.87 24.07 5.52
C MET A 1 -13.88 23.67 6.61
N ASN A 2 -13.13 24.64 7.19
CA ASN A 2 -12.15 24.30 8.23
C ASN A 2 -12.88 24.17 9.57
N ALA A 3 -13.13 22.94 10.02
CA ALA A 3 -13.85 22.64 11.27
C ALA A 3 -13.20 23.28 12.51
N TYR A 4 -11.89 23.52 12.47
CA TYR A 4 -11.11 24.10 13.58
C TYR A 4 -11.40 25.58 13.86
N SER A 5 -12.01 26.30 12.91
CA SER A 5 -12.31 27.73 13.04
C SER A 5 -13.78 28.01 13.34
N VAL A 6 -14.60 26.97 13.51
CA VAL A 6 -16.04 27.09 13.69
C VAL A 6 -16.41 26.88 15.16
N LYS A 7 -17.31 27.72 15.70
CA LYS A 7 -17.82 27.57 17.08
C LYS A 7 -18.56 26.23 17.22
N THR A 8 -18.40 25.56 18.35
CA THR A 8 -18.97 24.24 18.68
C THR A 8 -20.47 24.17 18.41
N ASP A 9 -21.24 25.22 18.83
CA ASP A 9 -22.70 25.26 18.63
C ASP A 9 -23.13 25.17 17.15
N LYS A 10 -22.30 25.70 16.25
CA LYS A 10 -22.59 25.64 14.81
C LYS A 10 -22.32 24.23 14.26
N LEU A 11 -21.25 23.55 14.74
CA LEU A 11 -20.93 22.18 14.38
C LEU A 11 -22.00 21.22 14.91
N GLU A 12 -22.48 21.41 16.14
CA GLU A 12 -23.56 20.59 16.71
C GLU A 12 -24.82 20.63 15.86
N ARG A 13 -25.20 21.83 15.37
CA ARG A 13 -26.36 21.98 14.47
C ARG A 13 -26.13 21.35 13.12
N GLU A 14 -24.95 21.55 12.54
CA GLU A 14 -24.60 21.03 11.20
C GLU A 14 -24.58 19.49 11.17
N PHE A 15 -24.01 18.88 12.21
CA PHE A 15 -23.95 17.42 12.34
C PHE A 15 -25.15 16.80 13.08
N SER A 16 -26.15 17.63 13.47
CA SER A 16 -27.33 17.18 14.21
C SER A 16 -26.97 16.34 15.44
N THR A 17 -25.92 16.75 16.16
CA THR A 17 -25.39 16.05 17.34
C THR A 17 -25.40 16.98 18.57
N SER A 18 -25.05 16.47 19.73
CA SER A 18 -24.84 17.23 20.94
C SER A 18 -23.64 16.73 21.70
N ALA A 19 -22.84 17.64 22.26
CA ALA A 19 -21.68 17.28 23.09
C ALA A 19 -22.07 16.48 24.34
N LEU A 20 -23.29 16.66 24.86
CA LEU A 20 -23.78 15.97 26.06
C LEU A 20 -24.44 14.65 25.75
N TYR A 21 -25.24 14.57 24.70
CA TYR A 21 -26.03 13.38 24.38
C TYR A 21 -25.46 12.55 23.24
N GLY A 22 -24.58 13.13 22.42
CA GLY A 22 -24.04 12.49 21.22
C GLY A 22 -25.10 12.23 20.16
N LEU A 23 -24.83 11.26 19.28
CA LEU A 23 -25.77 10.82 18.25
C LEU A 23 -26.76 9.79 18.80
N LYS A 24 -28.01 9.87 18.36
CA LYS A 24 -29.02 8.84 18.63
C LYS A 24 -28.74 7.59 17.76
N ARG A 25 -29.11 6.41 18.26
CA ARG A 25 -28.90 5.13 17.55
C ARG A 25 -29.50 5.14 16.13
N THR A 26 -30.66 5.73 15.97
CA THR A 26 -31.32 5.88 14.65
C THR A 26 -30.51 6.74 13.67
N GLN A 27 -29.84 7.79 14.17
CA GLN A 27 -28.97 8.63 13.36
C GLN A 27 -27.65 7.91 12.97
N VAL A 28 -27.10 7.14 13.90
CA VAL A 28 -25.93 6.29 13.64
C VAL A 28 -26.23 5.28 12.54
N ASP A 29 -27.38 4.60 12.61
CA ASP A 29 -27.80 3.62 11.60
C ASP A 29 -28.06 4.28 10.23
N ALA A 30 -28.63 5.48 10.21
CA ALA A 30 -28.86 6.25 8.99
C ALA A 30 -27.50 6.69 8.37
N ASN A 31 -26.57 7.19 9.18
CA ASN A 31 -25.24 7.59 8.73
C ASN A 31 -24.43 6.40 8.21
N ARG A 32 -24.51 5.25 8.89
CA ARG A 32 -23.84 4.02 8.47
C ARG A 32 -24.37 3.50 7.12
N ARG A 33 -25.67 3.64 6.86
CA ARG A 33 -26.26 3.30 5.54
C ARG A 33 -25.83 4.26 4.45
N ARG A 34 -25.62 5.54 4.79
CA ARG A 34 -25.27 6.60 3.83
C ARG A 34 -23.77 6.62 3.51
N PHE A 35 -22.91 6.47 4.50
CA PHE A 35 -21.47 6.69 4.38
C PHE A 35 -20.66 5.39 4.49
N GLY A 36 -21.28 4.26 4.88
CA GLY A 36 -20.60 3.00 5.13
C GLY A 36 -19.94 2.95 6.50
N LYS A 37 -19.03 1.99 6.68
CA LYS A 37 -18.20 1.84 7.86
C LYS A 37 -16.95 2.70 7.75
N ASN A 38 -16.39 3.13 8.88
CA ASN A 38 -15.13 3.88 8.93
C ASN A 38 -13.92 2.94 8.76
N GLU A 39 -13.85 2.29 7.60
CA GLU A 39 -12.78 1.38 7.21
C GLU A 39 -11.96 2.00 6.08
N LEU A 40 -10.64 1.91 6.17
CA LEU A 40 -9.77 2.24 5.05
C LEU A 40 -9.84 1.10 4.02
N GLU A 41 -9.93 1.45 2.74
CA GLU A 41 -9.87 0.45 1.67
C GLU A 41 -8.57 -0.34 1.76
N LYS A 42 -8.68 -1.64 2.07
CA LYS A 42 -7.52 -2.54 2.08
C LYS A 42 -7.01 -2.73 0.66
N LYS A 43 -5.77 -2.34 0.41
CA LYS A 43 -5.12 -2.57 -0.88
C LYS A 43 -5.11 -4.06 -1.19
N LYS A 44 -5.54 -4.43 -2.39
CA LYS A 44 -5.48 -5.82 -2.86
C LYS A 44 -4.03 -6.28 -2.91
N LYS A 45 -3.76 -7.45 -2.35
CA LYS A 45 -2.42 -8.07 -2.40
C LYS A 45 -2.01 -8.29 -3.85
N LYS A 46 -0.83 -7.80 -4.19
CA LYS A 46 -0.24 -8.08 -5.50
C LYS A 46 0.35 -9.50 -5.50
N SER A 47 0.16 -10.23 -6.59
CA SER A 47 0.84 -11.51 -6.79
C SER A 47 2.36 -11.30 -6.84
N SER A 48 3.14 -12.27 -6.34
CA SER A 48 4.61 -12.26 -6.40
C SER A 48 5.13 -12.12 -7.83
N PHE A 49 4.46 -12.73 -8.80
CA PHE A 49 4.80 -12.58 -10.21
C PHE A 49 4.61 -11.16 -10.73
N LYS A 50 3.51 -10.49 -10.33
CA LYS A 50 3.28 -9.10 -10.70
C LYS A 50 4.34 -8.17 -10.10
N ARG A 51 4.74 -8.40 -8.86
CA ARG A 51 5.83 -7.66 -8.20
C ARG A 51 7.16 -7.88 -8.92
N PHE A 52 7.43 -9.10 -9.36
CA PHE A 52 8.65 -9.40 -10.11
C PHE A 52 8.72 -8.63 -11.43
N ILE A 53 7.62 -8.55 -12.18
CA ILE A 53 7.56 -7.73 -13.41
C ILE A 53 7.68 -6.24 -13.09
N GLU A 54 7.05 -5.76 -12.01
CA GLU A 54 7.19 -4.37 -11.56
C GLU A 54 8.64 -4.07 -11.15
N ALA A 55 9.32 -4.99 -10.48
CA ALA A 55 10.73 -4.85 -10.10
C ALA A 55 11.64 -4.74 -11.34
N LEU A 56 11.44 -5.56 -12.36
CA LEU A 56 12.17 -5.46 -13.64
C LEU A 56 11.93 -4.11 -14.35
N SER A 57 10.77 -3.50 -14.14
CA SER A 57 10.45 -2.17 -14.70
C SER A 57 11.05 -0.99 -13.89
N GLU A 58 11.82 -1.28 -12.84
CA GLU A 58 12.48 -0.26 -12.03
C GLU A 58 13.60 0.42 -12.85
N PRO A 59 13.72 1.77 -12.83
CA PRO A 59 14.65 2.48 -13.70
C PRO A 59 16.10 1.97 -13.63
N THR A 60 16.55 1.57 -12.46
CA THR A 60 17.90 1.03 -12.27
C THR A 60 18.11 -0.31 -12.98
N LEU A 61 17.11 -1.22 -12.89
CA LEU A 61 17.17 -2.51 -13.56
C LEU A 61 16.99 -2.38 -15.07
N VAL A 62 16.14 -1.47 -15.54
CA VAL A 62 15.97 -1.18 -16.97
C VAL A 62 17.31 -0.75 -17.60
N ILE A 63 18.08 0.10 -16.94
CA ILE A 63 19.44 0.49 -17.43
C ILE A 63 20.34 -0.76 -17.52
N LEU A 64 20.28 -1.63 -16.53
CA LEU A 64 21.09 -2.87 -16.51
C LEU A 64 20.66 -3.86 -17.61
N GLU A 65 19.36 -3.95 -17.88
CA GLU A 65 18.80 -4.74 -18.99
C GLU A 65 19.28 -4.22 -20.36
N PHE A 66 19.28 -2.89 -20.55
CA PHE A 66 19.88 -2.28 -21.75
C PHE A 66 21.36 -2.62 -21.90
N ALA A 67 22.14 -2.51 -20.82
CA ALA A 67 23.55 -2.87 -20.84
C ALA A 67 23.73 -4.37 -21.20
N TRP A 68 22.89 -5.23 -20.65
CA TRP A 68 22.91 -6.66 -20.97
C TRP A 68 22.62 -6.93 -22.45
N VAL A 69 21.60 -6.28 -23.02
CA VAL A 69 21.28 -6.42 -24.46
C VAL A 69 22.45 -5.97 -25.33
N ILE A 70 23.10 -4.86 -25.01
CA ILE A 70 24.28 -4.39 -25.74
C ILE A 70 25.42 -5.41 -25.63
N THR A 71 25.70 -5.93 -24.44
CA THR A 71 26.75 -6.93 -24.21
C THR A 71 26.51 -8.20 -25.01
N VAL A 72 25.25 -8.70 -25.03
CA VAL A 72 24.87 -9.84 -25.86
C VAL A 72 25.09 -9.55 -27.34
N GLY A 73 24.69 -8.36 -27.82
CA GLY A 73 24.88 -7.96 -29.20
C GLY A 73 26.37 -7.90 -29.60
N VAL A 74 27.22 -7.35 -28.76
CA VAL A 74 28.68 -7.29 -28.98
C VAL A 74 29.28 -8.71 -29.01
N ASN A 75 28.89 -9.57 -28.07
CA ASN A 75 29.39 -10.94 -28.00
C ASN A 75 28.95 -11.76 -29.21
N LEU A 76 27.72 -11.60 -29.69
CA LEU A 76 27.24 -12.23 -30.91
C LEU A 76 28.04 -11.78 -32.14
N GLY A 77 28.33 -10.48 -32.25
CA GLY A 77 29.17 -9.93 -33.30
C GLY A 77 30.62 -10.47 -33.27
N LYS A 78 31.20 -10.64 -32.08
CA LYS A 78 32.52 -11.32 -31.91
C LYS A 78 32.44 -12.77 -32.35
N PHE A 79 31.42 -13.50 -31.94
CA PHE A 79 31.25 -14.92 -32.30
C PHE A 79 31.19 -15.12 -33.83
N ILE A 80 30.47 -14.27 -34.54
CA ILE A 80 30.35 -14.34 -35.99
C ILE A 80 31.71 -14.08 -36.66
N LYS A 81 32.55 -13.18 -36.10
CA LYS A 81 33.83 -12.80 -36.72
C LYS A 81 35.00 -13.68 -36.33
N THR A 82 35.06 -14.12 -35.09
CA THR A 82 36.24 -14.82 -34.51
C THR A 82 35.94 -16.21 -33.99
N GLY A 83 34.67 -16.64 -33.98
CA GLY A 83 34.26 -17.93 -33.42
C GLY A 83 34.32 -17.99 -31.89
N SER A 84 34.70 -16.90 -31.19
CA SER A 84 34.79 -16.84 -29.73
C SER A 84 33.77 -15.89 -29.17
N CYS A 85 33.15 -16.24 -28.04
CA CYS A 85 32.25 -15.38 -27.30
C CYS A 85 32.54 -15.45 -25.78
N ASP A 86 32.33 -14.35 -25.09
CA ASP A 86 32.50 -14.27 -23.65
C ASP A 86 31.14 -14.44 -22.94
N VAL A 87 30.73 -15.73 -22.84
CA VAL A 87 29.42 -16.10 -22.28
C VAL A 87 29.34 -15.78 -20.80
N TYR A 88 30.43 -15.78 -20.07
CA TYR A 88 30.47 -15.53 -18.62
C TYR A 88 30.03 -14.11 -18.27
N GLU A 89 30.41 -13.13 -19.10
CA GLU A 89 29.99 -11.73 -18.91
C GLU A 89 28.46 -11.58 -19.04
N CYS A 90 27.87 -12.17 -20.08
CA CYS A 90 26.44 -12.15 -20.31
C CYS A 90 25.66 -12.83 -19.17
N ILE A 91 26.14 -13.98 -18.69
CA ILE A 91 25.54 -14.73 -17.58
C ILE A 91 25.66 -13.93 -16.28
N GLY A 92 26.80 -13.31 -16.03
CA GLY A 92 27.03 -12.50 -14.83
C GLY A 92 26.06 -11.34 -14.71
N ILE A 93 25.86 -10.57 -15.79
CA ILE A 93 24.91 -9.46 -15.80
C ILE A 93 23.47 -9.96 -15.61
N LEU A 94 23.08 -11.02 -16.31
CA LEU A 94 21.74 -11.62 -16.17
C LEU A 94 21.49 -12.11 -14.75
N ALA A 95 22.47 -12.78 -14.14
CA ALA A 95 22.38 -13.23 -12.76
C ALA A 95 22.20 -12.03 -11.79
N ALA A 96 22.93 -10.95 -12.00
CA ALA A 96 22.79 -9.72 -11.20
C ALA A 96 21.38 -9.13 -11.29
N ILE A 97 20.79 -9.06 -12.51
CA ILE A 97 19.42 -8.59 -12.73
C ILE A 97 18.42 -9.46 -11.95
N LEU A 98 18.53 -10.78 -12.10
CA LEU A 98 17.62 -11.74 -11.46
C LEU A 98 17.72 -11.67 -9.93
N ILE A 99 18.93 -11.62 -9.38
CA ILE A 99 19.15 -11.52 -7.93
C ILE A 99 18.55 -10.22 -7.40
N SER A 100 18.79 -9.09 -8.10
CA SER A 100 18.24 -7.80 -7.69
C SER A 100 16.71 -7.78 -7.73
N ALA A 101 16.09 -8.29 -8.79
CA ALA A 101 14.64 -8.39 -8.90
C ALA A 101 14.04 -9.28 -7.79
N CYS A 102 14.65 -10.44 -7.52
CA CYS A 102 14.22 -11.33 -6.44
C CYS A 102 14.34 -10.66 -5.07
N LEU A 103 15.43 -9.92 -4.82
CA LEU A 103 15.63 -9.19 -3.56
C LEU A 103 14.57 -8.12 -3.36
N THR A 104 14.25 -7.35 -4.41
CA THR A 104 13.19 -6.33 -4.39
C THR A 104 11.85 -6.96 -4.02
N VAL A 105 11.45 -8.05 -4.69
CA VAL A 105 10.20 -8.78 -4.40
C VAL A 105 10.16 -9.27 -2.96
N PHE A 106 11.28 -9.80 -2.46
CA PHE A 106 11.38 -10.29 -1.09
C PHE A 106 11.23 -9.15 -0.06
N MET A 107 11.89 -8.02 -0.30
CA MET A 107 11.80 -6.84 0.58
C MET A 107 10.40 -6.22 0.59
N GLU A 108 9.77 -6.08 -0.58
CA GLU A 108 8.38 -5.62 -0.69
C GLU A 108 7.43 -6.54 0.09
N GLY A 109 7.57 -7.86 -0.05
CA GLY A 109 6.75 -8.82 0.65
C GLY A 109 6.88 -8.74 2.19
N ARG A 110 8.08 -8.44 2.69
CA ARG A 110 8.30 -8.21 4.13
C ARG A 110 7.66 -6.90 4.60
N SER A 111 7.83 -5.83 3.84
CA SER A 111 7.24 -4.52 4.15
C SER A 111 5.71 -4.61 4.19
N GLU A 112 5.08 -5.29 3.24
CA GLU A 112 3.63 -5.47 3.22
C GLU A 112 3.11 -6.23 4.46
N LYS A 113 3.81 -7.30 4.86
CA LYS A 113 3.46 -8.02 6.10
C LYS A 113 3.58 -7.13 7.34
N ALA A 114 4.60 -6.30 7.41
CA ALA A 114 4.76 -5.34 8.52
C ALA A 114 3.61 -4.32 8.54
N PHE A 115 3.19 -3.81 7.39
CA PHE A 115 2.01 -2.94 7.27
C PHE A 115 0.72 -3.64 7.69
N GLU A 116 0.49 -4.88 7.28
CA GLU A 116 -0.69 -5.66 7.70
C GLU A 116 -0.75 -5.85 9.22
N LEU A 117 0.39 -6.09 9.86
CA LEU A 117 0.46 -6.20 11.32
C LEU A 117 0.09 -4.87 11.99
N LEU A 118 0.60 -3.74 11.48
CA LEU A 118 0.23 -2.41 11.97
C LEU A 118 -1.26 -2.13 11.78
N ASP A 119 -1.81 -2.37 10.59
CA ASP A 119 -3.24 -2.21 10.31
C ASP A 119 -4.09 -3.05 11.25
N SER A 120 -3.70 -4.31 11.52
CA SER A 120 -4.44 -5.17 12.45
C SER A 120 -4.44 -4.67 13.90
N VAL A 121 -3.42 -3.94 14.30
CA VAL A 121 -3.35 -3.27 15.61
C VAL A 121 -4.25 -2.03 15.62
N TYR A 122 -4.23 -1.25 14.54
CA TYR A 122 -5.08 -0.06 14.39
C TYR A 122 -6.56 -0.41 14.29
N ASP A 123 -6.94 -1.51 13.64
CA ASP A 123 -8.32 -1.98 13.53
C ASP A 123 -8.90 -2.40 14.91
N LYS A 124 -8.04 -2.80 15.85
CA LYS A 124 -8.43 -3.17 17.23
C LYS A 124 -8.58 -1.98 18.19
N ILE A 125 -8.29 -0.76 17.75
CA ILE A 125 -8.41 0.42 18.61
C ILE A 125 -9.89 0.66 18.91
N SER A 126 -10.21 0.63 20.21
CA SER A 126 -11.52 1.02 20.72
C SER A 126 -11.53 2.48 21.11
N VAL A 127 -12.59 3.18 20.76
CA VAL A 127 -12.78 4.61 21.08
C VAL A 127 -13.98 4.79 21.98
N LYS A 128 -13.89 5.77 22.89
CA LYS A 128 -15.02 6.18 23.72
C LYS A 128 -15.87 7.19 22.94
N VAL A 129 -17.14 6.90 22.79
CA VAL A 129 -18.11 7.78 22.13
C VAL A 129 -19.29 8.02 23.05
N ILE A 130 -19.97 9.15 22.87
CA ILE A 130 -21.23 9.43 23.56
C ILE A 130 -22.36 9.08 22.58
N ARG A 131 -23.20 8.13 22.98
CA ARG A 131 -24.43 7.74 22.24
C ARG A 131 -25.61 7.63 23.19
N ASP A 132 -26.72 8.25 22.83
CA ASP A 132 -27.94 8.29 23.66
C ASP A 132 -27.66 8.77 25.11
N GLY A 133 -26.75 9.73 25.27
CA GLY A 133 -26.35 10.29 26.57
C GLY A 133 -25.48 9.37 27.43
N ARG A 134 -24.97 8.28 26.89
CA ARG A 134 -24.08 7.33 27.60
C ARG A 134 -22.72 7.21 26.91
N VAL A 135 -21.68 7.14 27.71
CA VAL A 135 -20.33 6.83 27.19
C VAL A 135 -20.26 5.34 26.88
N THR A 136 -20.02 5.01 25.63
CA THR A 136 -19.89 3.63 25.15
C THR A 136 -18.53 3.47 24.48
N VAL A 137 -17.89 2.32 24.69
CA VAL A 137 -16.65 1.95 24.02
C VAL A 137 -17.01 1.14 22.78
N ILE A 138 -16.59 1.60 21.62
CA ILE A 138 -16.87 0.95 20.35
C ILE A 138 -15.58 0.78 19.54
N PRO A 139 -15.49 -0.22 18.65
CA PRO A 139 -14.41 -0.30 17.68
C PRO A 139 -14.38 0.96 16.78
N LYS A 140 -13.18 1.38 16.36
CA LYS A 140 -13.01 2.56 15.50
C LYS A 140 -13.82 2.46 14.18
N GLU A 141 -14.00 1.24 13.68
CA GLU A 141 -14.78 0.95 12.46
C GLU A 141 -16.27 1.33 12.61
N GLU A 142 -16.74 1.44 13.84
CA GLU A 142 -18.15 1.70 14.17
C GLU A 142 -18.45 3.17 14.49
N ILE A 143 -17.47 4.06 14.26
CA ILE A 143 -17.68 5.50 14.43
C ILE A 143 -18.65 6.03 13.38
#